data_c3f429e67959e1301a68004dcfbf8538
#
_entry.id   c3f429e67959e1301a68004dcfbf8538
#
_cell.length_a   1.000
_cell.length_b   1.000
_cell.length_c   1.000
_cell.angle_alpha   90.00
_cell.angle_beta   90.00
_cell.angle_gamma   90.00
#
_symmetry.space_group_name_H-M   'P 1'
#
loop_
_entity.id
_entity.type
_entity.pdbx_description
1 polymer ?
#
loop_
_entity_poly.entity_id
_entity_poly.type
_entity_poly.pdbx_seq_one_letter_code
_entity_poly.pdbx_strand_id
1 'polypeptide(L)'
;MASWSEFESAQPEFASRVRALLASRKHLTMATLRRDGSPRISGTEIEFAGGELRIGSMPGAVKALDLRRDPRVAIHGPTEDPPAGDAAAWKGEAKIAGTASEVESGSSAHRFLIDVQEAVITRLNDAGDRLVVESWTGDRGYRIIERE
;
A
#
# COMPACT_ATOMS: atom_id res chain seq x y z
N MET A 1 6.32 8.32 11.28
CA MET A 1 6.13 7.54 10.06
C MET A 1 7.45 7.19 9.43
N ALA A 2 7.48 6.14 8.65
CA ALA A 2 8.73 5.65 8.07
C ALA A 2 8.71 5.85 6.55
N SER A 3 9.85 6.25 5.96
CA SER A 3 10.06 6.12 4.53
C SER A 3 10.03 4.64 4.14
N TRP A 4 9.89 4.35 2.85
CA TRP A 4 9.93 2.96 2.39
C TRP A 4 11.25 2.29 2.78
N SER A 5 12.38 2.98 2.61
CA SER A 5 13.69 2.41 2.97
C SER A 5 13.85 2.16 4.46
N GLU A 6 13.27 2.99 5.31
CA GLU A 6 13.25 2.73 6.75
C GLU A 6 12.43 1.49 7.10
N PHE A 7 11.28 1.31 6.45
CA PHE A 7 10.47 0.10 6.59
C PHE A 7 11.24 -1.14 6.11
N GLU A 8 11.87 -1.06 4.94
CA GLU A 8 12.71 -2.16 4.43
C GLU A 8 13.83 -2.53 5.41
N SER A 9 14.47 -1.52 6.01
CA SER A 9 15.55 -1.76 6.97
C SER A 9 15.04 -2.39 8.26
N ALA A 10 13.85 -2.00 8.71
CA ALA A 10 13.24 -2.54 9.92
C ALA A 10 12.75 -3.97 9.75
N GLN A 11 12.17 -4.30 8.59
CA GLN A 11 11.56 -5.60 8.31
C GLN A 11 11.84 -6.03 6.86
N PRO A 12 13.09 -6.40 6.53
CA PRO A 12 13.47 -6.63 5.13
C PRO A 12 12.66 -7.72 4.43
N GLU A 13 12.39 -8.85 5.09
CA GLU A 13 11.66 -9.96 4.50
C GLU A 13 10.19 -9.61 4.31
N PHE A 14 9.55 -9.02 5.33
CA PHE A 14 8.16 -8.62 5.25
C PHE A 14 7.95 -7.51 4.21
N ALA A 15 8.81 -6.50 4.22
CA ALA A 15 8.74 -5.41 3.23
C ALA A 15 8.92 -5.91 1.80
N SER A 16 9.78 -6.90 1.58
CA SER A 16 9.97 -7.53 0.27
C SER A 16 8.68 -8.20 -0.21
N ARG A 17 7.97 -8.91 0.67
CA ARG A 17 6.69 -9.53 0.33
C ARG A 17 5.59 -8.51 0.09
N VAL A 18 5.53 -7.46 0.88
CA VAL A 18 4.59 -6.34 0.66
C VAL A 18 4.82 -5.72 -0.71
N ARG A 19 6.08 -5.43 -1.02
CA ARG A 19 6.46 -4.86 -2.31
C ARG A 19 6.06 -5.75 -3.48
N ALA A 20 6.33 -7.05 -3.38
CA ALA A 20 6.01 -8.01 -4.43
C ALA A 20 4.50 -8.06 -4.71
N LEU A 21 3.68 -8.06 -3.67
CA LEU A 21 2.22 -8.05 -3.81
C LEU A 21 1.71 -6.73 -4.38
N LEU A 22 2.22 -5.59 -3.91
CA LEU A 22 1.83 -4.28 -4.44
C LEU A 22 2.23 -4.11 -5.91
N ALA A 23 3.37 -4.66 -6.32
CA ALA A 23 3.90 -4.53 -7.67
C ALA A 23 3.47 -5.65 -8.61
N SER A 24 2.62 -6.58 -8.17
CA SER A 24 2.21 -7.73 -8.97
C SER A 24 1.41 -7.35 -10.22
N ARG A 25 0.75 -6.20 -10.20
CA ARG A 25 0.06 -5.62 -11.36
C ARG A 25 0.27 -4.12 -11.37
N LYS A 26 0.04 -3.52 -12.54
CA LYS A 26 0.29 -2.10 -12.75
C LYS A 26 -0.70 -1.20 -12.01
N HIS A 27 -1.97 -1.59 -11.93
CA HIS A 27 -3.03 -0.75 -11.37
C HIS A 27 -3.43 -1.19 -9.97
N LEU A 28 -3.46 -0.22 -9.07
CA LEU A 28 -3.86 -0.40 -7.68
C LEU A 28 -5.05 0.52 -7.36
N THR A 29 -5.61 0.34 -6.18
CA THR A 29 -6.69 1.18 -5.66
C THR A 29 -6.16 2.03 -4.51
N MET A 30 -6.46 3.31 -4.55
CA MET A 30 -6.01 4.28 -3.57
C MET A 30 -7.20 4.97 -2.92
N ALA A 31 -7.13 5.20 -1.62
CA ALA A 31 -8.11 5.99 -0.87
C ALA A 31 -7.48 7.30 -0.42
N THR A 32 -8.23 8.37 -0.62
CA THR A 32 -7.93 9.72 -0.13
C THR A 32 -9.15 10.28 0.57
N LEU A 33 -9.04 11.44 1.19
CA LEU A 33 -10.16 12.07 1.88
C LEU A 33 -10.64 13.32 1.16
N ARG A 34 -11.95 13.39 0.93
CA ARG A 34 -12.60 14.56 0.37
C ARG A 34 -12.58 15.71 1.38
N ARG A 35 -12.95 16.90 0.94
CA ARG A 35 -13.00 18.08 1.79
C ARG A 35 -13.89 17.89 3.03
N ASP A 36 -14.98 17.16 2.92
CA ASP A 36 -15.90 16.88 4.04
C ASP A 36 -15.43 15.69 4.91
N GLY A 37 -14.27 15.11 4.62
CA GLY A 37 -13.72 13.97 5.35
C GLY A 37 -14.21 12.61 4.86
N SER A 38 -15.12 12.57 3.88
CA SER A 38 -15.58 11.30 3.34
C SER A 38 -14.50 10.66 2.45
N PRO A 39 -14.42 9.32 2.42
CA PRO A 39 -13.39 8.63 1.63
C PRO A 39 -13.67 8.69 0.13
N ARG A 40 -12.59 8.80 -0.65
CA ARG A 40 -12.60 8.68 -2.12
C ARG A 40 -11.74 7.51 -2.51
N ILE A 41 -12.20 6.69 -3.43
CA ILE A 41 -11.40 5.64 -4.05
C ILE A 41 -11.05 6.06 -5.47
N SER A 42 -9.78 5.86 -5.84
CA SER A 42 -9.25 6.15 -7.17
C SER A 42 -8.30 5.04 -7.60
N GLY A 43 -8.16 4.84 -8.90
CA GLY A 43 -7.08 4.02 -9.43
C GLY A 43 -5.75 4.77 -9.34
N THR A 44 -4.67 4.04 -9.17
CA THR A 44 -3.32 4.61 -9.16
C THR A 44 -2.30 3.60 -9.66
N GLU A 45 -1.14 4.12 -10.03
CA GLU A 45 0.06 3.34 -10.27
C GLU A 45 1.12 3.75 -9.25
N ILE A 46 1.95 2.82 -8.85
CA ILE A 46 3.02 3.08 -7.90
C ILE A 46 4.38 2.81 -8.54
N GLU A 47 5.40 3.43 -7.97
CA GLU A 47 6.79 3.23 -8.38
C GLU A 47 7.67 3.11 -7.14
N PHE A 48 8.54 2.10 -7.14
CA PHE A 48 9.61 1.98 -6.15
C PHE A 48 10.92 2.42 -6.82
N ALA A 49 11.48 3.51 -6.36
CA ALA A 49 12.70 4.06 -6.94
C ALA A 49 13.55 4.74 -5.87
N GLY A 50 14.84 4.46 -5.85
CA GLY A 50 15.78 5.10 -4.94
C GLY A 50 15.46 4.89 -3.46
N GLY A 51 14.88 3.75 -3.09
CA GLY A 51 14.46 3.47 -1.72
C GLY A 51 13.18 4.19 -1.30
N GLU A 52 12.45 4.76 -2.26
CA GLU A 52 11.22 5.50 -2.02
C GLU A 52 10.03 4.83 -2.71
N LEU A 53 8.87 4.97 -2.09
CA LEU A 53 7.60 4.63 -2.70
C LEU A 53 6.96 5.92 -3.22
N ARG A 54 6.62 5.95 -4.50
CA ARG A 54 6.08 7.12 -5.18
C ARG A 54 4.78 6.81 -5.88
N ILE A 55 3.91 7.80 -5.94
CA ILE A 55 2.74 7.79 -6.82
C ILE A 55 2.75 9.04 -7.69
N GLY A 56 2.20 8.92 -8.89
CA GLY A 56 1.99 10.03 -9.79
C GLY A 56 0.52 10.19 -10.13
N SER A 57 0.12 11.37 -10.56
CA SER A 57 -1.21 11.62 -11.08
C SER A 57 -1.20 12.69 -12.15
N MET A 58 -2.26 12.67 -12.98
CA MET A 58 -2.43 13.66 -14.04
C MET A 58 -2.61 15.06 -13.47
N PRO A 59 -2.24 16.11 -14.23
CA PRO A 59 -2.43 17.49 -13.78
C PRO A 59 -3.86 17.76 -13.35
N GLY A 60 -4.03 18.35 -12.17
CA GLY A 60 -5.35 18.71 -11.64
C GLY A 60 -6.22 17.54 -11.19
N ALA A 61 -5.67 16.32 -11.11
CA ALA A 61 -6.43 15.17 -10.64
C ALA A 61 -7.01 15.42 -9.25
N VAL A 62 -8.26 15.02 -9.03
CA VAL A 62 -8.96 15.30 -7.76
C VAL A 62 -8.27 14.63 -6.58
N LYS A 63 -7.75 13.41 -6.77
CA LYS A 63 -6.97 12.71 -5.74
C LYS A 63 -5.72 13.50 -5.33
N ALA A 64 -5.07 14.20 -6.25
CA ALA A 64 -3.92 15.04 -5.92
C ALA A 64 -4.34 16.26 -5.10
N LEU A 65 -5.47 16.87 -5.42
CA LEU A 65 -6.02 17.98 -4.65
C LEU A 65 -6.44 17.52 -3.24
N ASP A 66 -7.00 16.31 -3.12
CA ASP A 66 -7.28 15.70 -1.83
C ASP A 66 -6.00 15.60 -0.98
N LEU A 67 -4.92 15.05 -1.56
CA LEU A 67 -3.65 14.84 -0.85
C LEU A 67 -2.96 16.15 -0.45
N ARG A 68 -3.13 17.21 -1.22
CA ARG A 68 -2.64 18.54 -0.85
C ARG A 68 -3.35 19.08 0.37
N ARG A 69 -4.64 18.83 0.48
CA ARG A 69 -5.47 19.30 1.59
C ARG A 69 -5.29 18.42 2.82
N ASP A 70 -5.24 17.11 2.65
CA ASP A 70 -5.10 16.12 3.70
C ASP A 70 -4.19 14.99 3.20
N PRO A 71 -2.97 14.87 3.75
CA PRO A 71 -1.98 13.95 3.19
C PRO A 71 -2.24 12.48 3.49
N ARG A 72 -3.26 12.14 4.28
CA ARG A 72 -3.55 10.75 4.62
C ARG A 72 -3.95 9.97 3.38
N VAL A 73 -3.38 8.78 3.22
CA VAL A 73 -3.55 7.93 2.05
C VAL A 73 -3.54 6.47 2.47
N ALA A 74 -4.31 5.65 1.77
CA ALA A 74 -4.22 4.19 1.87
C ALA A 74 -4.19 3.62 0.46
N ILE A 75 -3.41 2.56 0.26
CA ILE A 75 -3.27 1.91 -1.05
C ILE A 75 -3.47 0.42 -0.85
N HIS A 76 -4.36 -0.16 -1.64
CA HIS A 76 -4.59 -1.60 -1.68
C HIS A 76 -4.01 -2.17 -2.96
N GLY A 77 -3.19 -3.20 -2.81
CA GLY A 77 -2.60 -3.89 -3.94
C GLY A 77 -3.60 -4.72 -4.74
N PRO A 78 -3.22 -5.18 -5.92
CA PRO A 78 -4.04 -6.08 -6.70
C PRO A 78 -4.28 -7.38 -5.95
N THR A 79 -5.45 -7.98 -6.15
CA THR A 79 -5.82 -9.27 -5.57
C THR A 79 -6.18 -10.22 -6.69
N GLU A 80 -5.67 -11.44 -6.61
CA GLU A 80 -6.02 -12.52 -7.53
C GLU A 80 -6.78 -13.60 -6.76
N ASP A 81 -7.76 -14.22 -7.44
CA ASP A 81 -8.44 -15.35 -6.86
C ASP A 81 -7.49 -16.56 -6.79
N PRO A 82 -7.62 -17.42 -5.78
CA PRO A 82 -6.86 -18.66 -5.74
C PRO A 82 -7.28 -19.59 -6.89
N PRO A 83 -6.41 -20.53 -7.31
CA PRO A 83 -6.81 -21.55 -8.25
C PRO A 83 -8.02 -22.34 -7.73
N ALA A 84 -8.92 -22.73 -8.64
CA ALA A 84 -10.11 -23.48 -8.29
C ALA A 84 -9.73 -24.77 -7.54
N GLY A 85 -10.33 -24.98 -6.37
CA GLY A 85 -10.08 -26.16 -5.55
C GLY A 85 -8.77 -26.14 -4.75
N ASP A 86 -8.04 -25.03 -4.78
CA ASP A 86 -6.77 -24.88 -4.06
C ASP A 86 -6.69 -23.51 -3.38
N ALA A 87 -7.47 -23.33 -2.34
CA ALA A 87 -7.50 -22.06 -1.59
C ALA A 87 -6.15 -21.74 -0.96
N ALA A 88 -5.37 -22.73 -0.56
CA ALA A 88 -4.06 -22.54 0.06
C ALA A 88 -3.04 -21.92 -0.91
N ALA A 89 -3.26 -22.01 -2.22
CA ALA A 89 -2.40 -21.40 -3.24
C ALA A 89 -2.69 -19.91 -3.45
N TRP A 90 -3.65 -19.32 -2.71
CA TRP A 90 -3.89 -17.89 -2.76
C TRP A 90 -2.64 -17.12 -2.30
N LYS A 91 -2.20 -16.20 -3.14
CA LYS A 91 -0.97 -15.44 -2.86
C LYS A 91 -1.15 -14.38 -1.76
N GLY A 92 -2.39 -14.10 -1.39
CA GLY A 92 -2.69 -13.06 -0.42
C GLY A 92 -2.81 -11.69 -1.05
N GLU A 93 -2.97 -10.70 -0.20
CA GLU A 93 -3.11 -9.31 -0.59
C GLU A 93 -2.32 -8.42 0.35
N ALA A 94 -1.85 -7.27 -0.16
CA ALA A 94 -1.14 -6.29 0.64
C ALA A 94 -1.83 -4.94 0.57
N LYS A 95 -1.76 -4.21 1.66
CA LYS A 95 -2.18 -2.82 1.72
C LYS A 95 -1.24 -2.02 2.61
N ILE A 96 -1.16 -0.74 2.34
CA ILE A 96 -0.40 0.20 3.15
C ILE A 96 -1.25 1.42 3.46
N ALA A 97 -0.96 2.08 4.56
CA ALA A 97 -1.52 3.37 4.90
C ALA A 97 -0.40 4.29 5.40
N GLY A 98 -0.54 5.56 5.16
CA GLY A 98 0.46 6.54 5.57
C GLY A 98 0.11 7.94 5.12
N THR A 99 1.13 8.70 4.78
CA THR A 99 0.97 10.08 4.29
C THR A 99 1.72 10.29 2.99
N ALA A 100 1.19 11.18 2.17
CA ALA A 100 1.76 11.57 0.89
C ALA A 100 2.29 12.99 0.96
N SER A 101 3.52 13.20 0.50
CA SER A 101 4.13 14.52 0.39
C SER A 101 4.43 14.82 -1.06
N GLU A 102 3.92 15.94 -1.57
CA GLU A 102 4.14 16.31 -2.96
C GLU A 102 5.58 16.76 -3.18
N VAL A 103 6.18 16.30 -4.27
CA VAL A 103 7.53 16.68 -4.70
C VAL A 103 7.47 17.14 -6.16
N GLU A 104 8.54 17.81 -6.62
CA GLU A 104 8.63 18.23 -8.00
C GLU A 104 8.72 17.05 -8.94
N SER A 105 7.92 17.07 -10.00
CA SER A 105 7.88 16.02 -11.00
C SER A 105 8.65 16.36 -12.28
N GLY A 106 9.08 17.62 -12.44
CA GLY A 106 9.66 18.11 -13.67
C GLY A 106 8.64 18.35 -14.80
N SER A 107 7.35 18.23 -14.49
CA SER A 107 6.25 18.43 -15.45
C SER A 107 5.04 19.02 -14.72
N SER A 108 3.91 19.18 -15.44
CA SER A 108 2.65 19.61 -14.84
C SER A 108 1.93 18.49 -14.06
N ALA A 109 2.39 17.25 -14.21
CA ALA A 109 1.85 16.12 -13.43
C ALA A 109 2.24 16.24 -11.96
N HIS A 110 1.46 15.58 -11.10
CA HIS A 110 1.75 15.55 -9.68
C HIS A 110 2.56 14.31 -9.33
N ARG A 111 3.49 14.45 -8.39
CA ARG A 111 4.26 13.34 -7.83
C ARG A 111 4.29 13.46 -6.32
N PHE A 112 4.04 12.34 -5.66
CA PHE A 112 4.04 12.26 -4.19
C PHE A 112 4.96 11.14 -3.72
N LEU A 113 5.67 11.40 -2.63
CA LEU A 113 6.36 10.37 -1.85
C LEU A 113 5.41 9.87 -0.78
N ILE A 114 5.39 8.55 -0.57
CA ILE A 114 4.56 7.91 0.44
C ILE A 114 5.43 7.48 1.61
N ASP A 115 5.11 7.99 2.80
CA ASP A 115 5.65 7.48 4.05
C ASP A 115 4.67 6.47 4.64
N VAL A 116 5.19 5.37 5.16
CA VAL A 116 4.41 4.23 5.63
C VAL A 116 4.16 4.35 7.13
N GLN A 117 2.90 4.36 7.51
CA GLN A 117 2.47 4.23 8.90
C GLN A 117 2.18 2.76 9.22
N GLU A 118 1.51 2.07 8.32
CA GLU A 118 1.13 0.68 8.48
C GLU A 118 1.25 -0.07 7.17
N ALA A 119 1.76 -1.30 7.23
CA ALA A 119 1.73 -2.24 6.12
C ALA A 119 1.11 -3.55 6.60
N VAL A 120 0.25 -4.15 5.76
CA VAL A 120 -0.52 -5.35 6.12
C VAL A 120 -0.49 -6.33 4.97
N ILE A 121 -0.24 -7.61 5.28
CA ILE A 121 -0.48 -8.72 4.36
C ILE A 121 -1.57 -9.59 4.97
N THR A 122 -2.59 -9.91 4.17
CA THR A 122 -3.63 -10.87 4.51
C THR A 122 -3.47 -12.08 3.61
N ARG A 123 -3.39 -13.27 4.19
CA ARG A 123 -3.18 -14.52 3.47
C ARG A 123 -3.86 -15.66 4.20
N LEU A 124 -3.87 -16.84 3.61
CA LEU A 124 -4.25 -18.05 4.32
C LEU A 124 -3.02 -18.71 4.94
N ASN A 125 -3.23 -19.51 5.98
CA ASN A 125 -2.17 -20.37 6.53
C ASN A 125 -1.84 -21.50 5.54
N ASP A 126 -0.81 -22.28 5.83
CA ASP A 126 -0.35 -23.34 4.94
C ASP A 126 -1.42 -24.41 4.72
N ALA A 127 -2.26 -24.66 5.71
CA ALA A 127 -3.36 -25.60 5.60
C ALA A 127 -4.54 -25.05 4.78
N GLY A 128 -4.62 -23.74 4.58
CA GLY A 128 -5.66 -23.09 3.80
C GLY A 128 -7.00 -22.97 4.53
N ASP A 129 -7.02 -23.15 5.85
CA ASP A 129 -8.24 -23.15 6.65
C ASP A 129 -8.39 -21.95 7.60
N ARG A 130 -7.35 -21.12 7.76
CA ARG A 130 -7.37 -19.93 8.62
C ARG A 130 -6.80 -18.73 7.92
N LEU A 131 -7.35 -17.56 8.27
CA LEU A 131 -6.84 -16.28 7.77
C LEU A 131 -5.68 -15.84 8.66
N VAL A 132 -4.59 -15.45 8.02
CA VAL A 132 -3.40 -14.89 8.69
C VAL A 132 -3.28 -13.42 8.29
N VAL A 133 -3.17 -12.56 9.31
CA VAL A 133 -2.95 -11.12 9.11
C VAL A 133 -1.60 -10.76 9.69
N GLU A 134 -0.68 -10.37 8.83
CA GLU A 134 0.63 -9.85 9.21
C GLU A 134 0.60 -8.33 9.08
N SER A 135 1.08 -7.63 10.09
CA SER A 135 1.08 -6.17 10.07
C SER A 135 2.36 -5.61 10.66
N TRP A 136 2.71 -4.42 10.23
CA TRP A 136 3.82 -3.65 10.78
C TRP A 136 3.41 -2.19 10.92
N THR A 137 3.75 -1.60 12.07
CA THR A 137 3.75 -0.16 12.28
C THR A 137 5.08 0.23 12.90
N GLY A 138 5.52 1.46 12.70
CA GLY A 138 6.77 1.94 13.29
C GLY A 138 6.78 1.86 14.82
N ASP A 139 5.62 2.02 15.45
CA ASP A 139 5.49 2.02 16.91
C ASP A 139 5.48 0.62 17.51
N ARG A 140 4.76 -0.31 16.87
CA ARG A 140 4.52 -1.65 17.43
C ARG A 140 5.40 -2.73 16.83
N GLY A 141 6.08 -2.45 15.71
CA GLY A 141 6.84 -3.45 14.98
C GLY A 141 5.95 -4.47 14.25
N TYR A 142 6.55 -5.58 13.89
CA TYR A 142 5.88 -6.67 13.17
C TYR A 142 5.01 -7.50 14.09
N ARG A 143 3.79 -7.80 13.63
CA ARG A 143 2.83 -8.65 14.36
C ARG A 143 2.15 -9.60 13.39
N ILE A 144 1.80 -10.77 13.90
CA ILE A 144 1.06 -11.80 13.16
C ILE A 144 -0.12 -12.26 13.99
N ILE A 145 -1.30 -12.32 13.37
CA ILE A 145 -2.55 -12.77 14.00
C ILE A 145 -3.17 -13.80 13.08
N GLU A 146 -3.65 -14.89 13.68
CA GLU A 146 -4.38 -15.93 12.98
C GLU A 146 -5.85 -15.87 13.38
N ARG A 147 -6.76 -15.94 12.39
CA ARG A 147 -8.21 -15.88 12.61
C ARG A 147 -8.91 -17.10 12.01
N GLU A 148 -10.03 -17.50 12.64
CA GLU A 148 -10.94 -18.51 12.10
C GLU A 148 -11.80 -17.95 10.97
#